data_bdc1a2f7f050bd69d1f17461d28625ca
#
_entry.id   bdc1a2f7f050bd69d1f17461d28625ca
#
_cell.length_a   1.000
_cell.length_b   1.000
_cell.length_c   1.000
_cell.angle_alpha   90.00
_cell.angle_beta   90.00
_cell.angle_gamma   90.00
#
_symmetry.space_group_name_H-M   'P 1'
#
loop_
_entity.id
_entity.type
_entity.pdbx_description
1 polymer ?
#
loop_
_entity_poly.entity_id
_entity_poly.type
_entity_poly.pdbx_seq_one_letter_code
_entity_poly.pdbx_strand_id
1 'polypeptide(L)'
;MGLSTLYLTSYATGLRCIALENVPEFATIARQAFAKEGRNPVDLRIGNYKDLLPQALNDINSLDFVFFNTLYEQHNNLWLFNECMKYAHNDTVFVFEGIKASRKMRELWEEICACPEVTVTLDLYSLGIVLFN
;
A
#
# COMPACT_ATOMS: atom_id res chain seq x y z
N MET A 1 5.22 3.24 18.04
CA MET A 1 4.89 2.02 17.33
C MET A 1 3.82 2.31 16.29
N GLY A 2 4.14 2.20 15.04
CA GLY A 2 3.22 2.51 13.96
C GLY A 2 2.46 1.30 13.49
N LEU A 3 1.23 1.52 13.02
CA LEU A 3 0.51 0.52 12.25
C LEU A 3 1.20 0.37 10.91
N SER A 4 1.37 -0.86 10.46
CA SER A 4 1.90 -1.14 9.13
C SER A 4 0.82 -1.86 8.35
N THR A 5 0.10 -1.11 7.53
CA THR A 5 -1.01 -1.64 6.75
C THR A 5 -0.83 -1.22 5.29
N LEU A 6 -1.03 -2.18 4.42
CA LEU A 6 -1.00 -1.95 2.98
C LEU A 6 -2.42 -2.13 2.46
N TYR A 7 -2.96 -1.08 1.83
CA TYR A 7 -4.30 -1.11 1.26
C TYR A 7 -4.22 -1.21 -0.25
N LEU A 8 -4.80 -2.28 -0.81
CA LEU A 8 -4.87 -2.53 -2.25
C LEU A 8 -6.31 -2.34 -2.70
N THR A 9 -6.54 -1.45 -3.66
CA THR A 9 -7.89 -1.10 -4.08
C THR A 9 -8.04 -1.20 -5.59
N SER A 10 -9.16 -1.75 -6.03
CA SER A 10 -9.50 -1.88 -7.44
C SER A 10 -10.97 -1.50 -7.68
N TYR A 11 -11.22 -0.87 -8.82
CA TYR A 11 -12.58 -0.52 -9.26
C TYR A 11 -13.00 -1.30 -10.53
N ALA A 12 -12.17 -2.23 -10.97
CA ALA A 12 -12.36 -2.90 -12.26
C ALA A 12 -13.68 -3.68 -12.35
N THR A 13 -14.09 -4.33 -11.26
CA THR A 13 -15.30 -5.13 -11.19
C THR A 13 -16.22 -4.70 -10.04
N GLY A 14 -16.19 -3.41 -9.72
CA GLY A 14 -16.80 -2.87 -8.53
C GLY A 14 -15.74 -2.61 -7.47
N LEU A 15 -16.03 -1.79 -6.48
CA LEU A 15 -15.07 -1.43 -5.45
C LEU A 15 -14.63 -2.66 -4.65
N ARG A 16 -13.34 -2.91 -4.63
CA ARG A 16 -12.74 -4.00 -3.87
C ARG A 16 -11.48 -3.47 -3.16
N CYS A 17 -11.36 -3.76 -1.88
CA CYS A 17 -10.20 -3.39 -1.09
C CYS A 17 -9.68 -4.57 -0.30
N ILE A 18 -8.37 -4.85 -0.42
CA ILE A 18 -7.68 -5.84 0.38
C ILE A 18 -6.71 -5.09 1.27
N ALA A 19 -6.80 -5.28 2.58
CA ALA A 19 -5.89 -4.69 3.54
C ALA A 19 -4.97 -5.77 4.11
N LEU A 20 -3.67 -5.53 4.04
CA LEU A 20 -2.67 -6.44 4.57
C LEU A 20 -2.09 -5.85 5.84
N GLU A 21 -2.21 -6.58 6.94
CA GLU A 21 -1.76 -6.15 8.26
C GLU A 21 -0.77 -7.16 8.83
N ASN A 22 0.41 -6.71 9.21
CA ASN A 22 1.44 -7.60 9.74
C ASN A 22 1.55 -7.61 11.26
N VAL A 23 0.74 -6.81 11.96
CA VAL A 23 0.72 -6.76 13.43
C VAL A 23 -0.59 -7.34 13.94
N PRO A 24 -0.60 -8.60 14.43
CA PRO A 24 -1.86 -9.25 14.81
C PRO A 24 -2.65 -8.53 15.90
N GLU A 25 -1.98 -7.82 16.80
CA GLU A 25 -2.64 -7.09 17.88
C GLU A 25 -3.60 -6.03 17.39
N PHE A 26 -3.31 -5.44 16.23
CA PHE A 26 -4.17 -4.40 15.66
C PHE A 26 -5.28 -4.96 14.77
N ALA A 27 -5.18 -6.22 14.40
CA ALA A 27 -6.15 -6.86 13.51
C ALA A 27 -7.55 -6.89 14.10
N THR A 28 -7.65 -7.17 15.40
CA THR A 28 -8.94 -7.23 16.09
C THR A 28 -9.62 -5.86 16.08
N ILE A 29 -8.83 -4.79 16.36
CA ILE A 29 -9.34 -3.42 16.35
C ILE A 29 -9.80 -3.03 14.95
N ALA A 30 -9.01 -3.37 13.93
CA ALA A 30 -9.34 -3.07 12.54
C ALA A 30 -10.62 -3.80 12.11
N ARG A 31 -10.76 -5.07 12.47
CA ARG A 31 -11.96 -5.85 12.13
C ARG A 31 -13.21 -5.25 12.77
N GLN A 32 -13.11 -4.82 14.03
CA GLN A 32 -14.22 -4.19 14.72
C GLN A 32 -14.61 -2.87 14.06
N ALA A 33 -13.62 -2.07 13.66
CA ALA A 33 -13.87 -0.82 12.98
C ALA A 33 -14.55 -1.04 11.63
N PHE A 34 -14.07 -2.00 10.83
CA PHE A 34 -14.66 -2.30 9.53
C PHE A 34 -16.08 -2.87 9.67
N ALA A 35 -16.31 -3.69 10.68
CA ALA A 35 -17.65 -4.24 10.94
C ALA A 35 -18.66 -3.14 11.29
N LYS A 36 -18.23 -2.11 12.03
CA LYS A 36 -19.11 -1.00 12.39
C LYS A 36 -19.55 -0.17 11.18
N GLU A 37 -18.67 -0.03 10.19
CA GLU A 37 -19.00 0.75 9.00
C GLU A 37 -20.11 0.10 8.18
N GLY A 38 -20.23 -1.22 8.21
CA GLY A 38 -21.31 -1.94 7.53
C GLY A 38 -21.36 -1.78 6.03
N ARG A 39 -20.35 -1.17 5.43
CA ARG A 39 -20.26 -0.88 4.01
C ARG A 39 -19.02 -1.52 3.44
N ASN A 40 -19.12 -2.05 2.23
CA ASN A 40 -17.96 -2.51 1.46
C ASN A 40 -16.97 -3.25 2.33
N PRO A 41 -17.19 -4.54 2.60
CA PRO A 41 -16.28 -5.28 3.46
C PRO A 41 -14.88 -5.22 2.91
N VAL A 42 -13.96 -4.71 3.74
CA VAL A 42 -12.55 -4.75 3.44
C VAL A 42 -12.07 -6.17 3.74
N ASP A 43 -11.39 -6.78 2.77
CA ASP A 43 -10.79 -8.09 2.95
C ASP A 43 -9.49 -7.90 3.74
N LEU A 44 -9.57 -8.11 5.06
CA LEU A 44 -8.42 -7.94 5.94
C LEU A 44 -7.65 -9.26 6.06
N ARG A 45 -6.39 -9.24 5.66
CA ARG A 45 -5.50 -10.38 5.72
C ARG A 45 -4.33 -10.08 6.64
N ILE A 46 -4.02 -11.00 7.54
CA ILE A 46 -3.04 -10.82 8.60
C ILE A 46 -1.90 -11.80 8.41
N GLY A 47 -0.68 -11.31 8.47
CA GLY A 47 0.50 -12.14 8.34
C GLY A 47 1.68 -11.39 7.76
N ASN A 48 2.65 -12.14 7.28
CA ASN A 48 3.85 -11.59 6.67
C ASN A 48 3.56 -11.10 5.25
N TYR A 49 4.01 -9.91 4.91
CA TYR A 49 3.79 -9.33 3.58
C TYR A 49 4.36 -10.19 2.46
N LYS A 50 5.48 -10.86 2.67
CA LYS A 50 6.07 -11.73 1.65
C LYS A 50 5.15 -12.89 1.26
N ASP A 51 4.36 -13.36 2.23
CA ASP A 51 3.41 -14.44 1.99
C ASP A 51 2.08 -13.91 1.48
N LEU A 52 1.62 -12.79 2.03
CA LEU A 52 0.28 -12.26 1.73
C LEU A 52 0.21 -11.51 0.41
N LEU A 53 1.23 -10.71 0.09
CA LEU A 53 1.15 -9.79 -1.04
C LEU A 53 1.00 -10.49 -2.39
N PRO A 54 1.77 -11.53 -2.71
CA PRO A 54 1.61 -12.20 -4.01
C PRO A 54 0.20 -12.73 -4.24
N GLN A 55 -0.39 -13.34 -3.22
CA GLN A 55 -1.76 -13.85 -3.30
C GLN A 55 -2.77 -12.73 -3.45
N ALA A 56 -2.62 -11.67 -2.66
CA ALA A 56 -3.53 -10.53 -2.71
C ALA A 56 -3.50 -9.86 -4.07
N LEU A 57 -2.32 -9.67 -4.64
CA LEU A 57 -2.17 -9.08 -5.97
C LEU A 57 -2.79 -9.97 -7.04
N ASN A 58 -2.59 -11.28 -6.95
CA ASN A 58 -3.20 -12.22 -7.87
C ASN A 58 -4.74 -12.18 -7.78
N ASP A 59 -5.27 -12.05 -6.58
CA ASP A 59 -6.72 -12.01 -6.35
C ASP A 59 -7.34 -10.71 -6.85
N ILE A 60 -6.68 -9.57 -6.62
CA ILE A 60 -7.22 -8.28 -7.04
C ILE A 60 -6.92 -7.97 -8.51
N ASN A 61 -5.81 -8.45 -9.02
CA ASN A 61 -5.39 -8.49 -10.42
C ASN A 61 -5.13 -7.12 -11.09
N SER A 62 -5.75 -6.06 -10.66
CA SER A 62 -5.54 -4.71 -11.18
C SER A 62 -5.63 -3.72 -10.03
N LEU A 63 -4.68 -2.80 -9.95
CA LEU A 63 -4.62 -1.83 -8.87
C LEU A 63 -4.98 -0.44 -9.39
N ASP A 64 -5.97 0.18 -8.78
CA ASP A 64 -6.33 1.57 -9.08
C ASP A 64 -5.76 2.53 -8.03
N PHE A 65 -5.68 2.08 -6.78
CA PHE A 65 -5.16 2.89 -5.69
C PHE A 65 -4.47 1.99 -4.68
N VAL A 66 -3.27 2.39 -4.25
CA VAL A 66 -2.53 1.67 -3.21
C VAL A 66 -2.07 2.68 -2.16
N PHE A 67 -2.37 2.40 -0.89
CA PHE A 67 -1.91 3.21 0.21
C PHE A 67 -0.88 2.43 1.01
N PHE A 68 0.35 2.94 1.03
CA PHE A 68 1.46 2.35 1.76
C PHE A 68 1.57 3.04 3.12
N ASN A 69 0.92 2.48 4.11
CA ASN A 69 1.06 2.92 5.49
C ASN A 69 2.05 1.99 6.19
N THR A 70 3.28 2.01 5.71
CA THR A 70 4.34 1.10 6.16
C THR A 70 5.48 1.92 6.75
N LEU A 71 5.33 2.32 8.00
CA LEU A 71 6.30 3.18 8.66
C LEU A 71 7.51 2.43 9.23
N TYR A 72 7.51 1.10 9.13
CA TYR A 72 8.58 0.30 9.71
C TYR A 72 9.75 0.14 8.74
N GLU A 73 10.93 0.47 9.23
CA GLU A 73 12.17 0.30 8.50
C GLU A 73 12.53 -1.17 8.26
N GLN A 74 11.89 -2.08 9.00
CA GLN A 74 12.13 -3.52 8.92
C GLN A 74 11.55 -4.15 7.67
N HIS A 75 10.62 -3.48 7.01
CA HIS A 75 10.00 -4.02 5.82
C HIS A 75 10.82 -3.66 4.59
N ASN A 76 10.88 -4.56 3.65
CA ASN A 76 11.47 -4.26 2.35
C ASN A 76 10.46 -3.46 1.54
N ASN A 77 10.38 -2.16 1.82
CA ASN A 77 9.40 -1.27 1.20
C ASN A 77 9.60 -1.16 -0.31
N LEU A 78 10.84 -1.23 -0.77
CA LEU A 78 11.11 -1.20 -2.21
C LEU A 78 10.56 -2.46 -2.90
N TRP A 79 10.68 -3.61 -2.25
CA TRP A 79 10.09 -4.85 -2.76
C TRP A 79 8.56 -4.74 -2.85
N LEU A 80 7.93 -4.18 -1.82
CA LEU A 80 6.48 -3.96 -1.82
C LEU A 80 6.07 -3.07 -2.99
N PHE A 81 6.79 -1.97 -3.19
CA PHE A 81 6.53 -1.05 -4.29
C PHE A 81 6.68 -1.76 -5.64
N ASN A 82 7.77 -2.49 -5.84
CA ASN A 82 8.03 -3.17 -7.10
C ASN A 82 6.99 -4.23 -7.42
N GLU A 83 6.54 -4.98 -6.41
CA GLU A 83 5.51 -6.00 -6.62
C GLU A 83 4.17 -5.36 -6.97
N CYS A 84 3.78 -4.31 -6.29
CA CYS A 84 2.54 -3.59 -6.60
C CYS A 84 2.60 -2.95 -7.99
N MET A 85 3.75 -2.43 -8.37
CA MET A 85 3.92 -1.76 -9.66
C MET A 85 3.62 -2.68 -10.84
N LYS A 86 3.84 -3.99 -10.70
CA LYS A 86 3.53 -4.95 -11.75
C LYS A 86 2.04 -5.00 -12.10
N TYR A 87 1.19 -4.54 -11.20
CA TYR A 87 -0.27 -4.55 -11.37
C TYR A 87 -0.83 -3.15 -11.60
N ALA A 88 0.04 -2.16 -11.75
CA ALA A 88 -0.35 -0.78 -12.01
C ALA A 88 -0.67 -0.57 -13.49
N HIS A 89 -1.50 0.41 -13.76
CA HIS A 89 -1.83 0.88 -15.11
C HIS A 89 -1.71 2.41 -15.16
N ASN A 90 -2.10 3.02 -16.27
CA ASN A 90 -1.90 4.46 -16.49
C ASN A 90 -2.64 5.34 -15.49
N ASP A 91 -3.76 4.85 -14.94
CA ASP A 91 -4.57 5.62 -14.01
C ASP A 91 -4.34 5.25 -12.55
N THR A 92 -3.38 4.38 -12.27
CA THR A 92 -3.07 3.94 -10.91
C THR A 92 -2.42 5.07 -10.11
N VAL A 93 -2.82 5.18 -8.84
CA VAL A 93 -2.24 6.13 -7.89
C VAL A 93 -1.69 5.36 -6.70
N PHE A 94 -0.43 5.60 -6.36
CA PHE A 94 0.16 5.10 -5.13
C PHE A 94 0.36 6.26 -4.17
N VAL A 95 0.02 6.07 -2.90
CA VAL A 95 0.24 7.04 -1.84
C VAL A 95 1.12 6.42 -0.77
N PHE A 96 2.19 7.14 -0.40
CA PHE A 96 3.12 6.71 0.64
C PHE A 96 3.03 7.65 1.82
N GLU A 97 2.73 7.12 3.00
CA GLU A 97 2.76 7.90 4.22
C GLU A 97 4.17 7.86 4.81
N GLY A 98 4.58 8.97 5.41
CA GLY A 98 5.82 9.02 6.18
C GLY A 98 7.09 9.05 5.33
N ILE A 99 7.04 9.66 4.16
CA ILE A 99 8.21 9.69 3.25
C ILE A 99 9.42 10.42 3.86
N LYS A 100 9.19 11.23 4.90
CA LYS A 100 10.26 11.93 5.61
C LYS A 100 10.40 11.50 7.06
N ALA A 101 9.77 10.39 7.43
CA ALA A 101 9.75 9.93 8.81
C ALA A 101 11.12 9.46 9.31
N SER A 102 11.96 8.97 8.42
CA SER A 102 13.30 8.50 8.76
C SER A 102 14.23 8.68 7.56
N ARG A 103 15.53 8.50 7.81
CA ARG A 103 16.50 8.53 6.73
C ARG A 103 16.24 7.45 5.69
N LYS A 104 15.91 6.24 6.16
CA LYS A 104 15.60 5.12 5.24
C LYS A 104 14.37 5.40 4.41
N MET A 105 13.35 6.02 4.98
CA MET A 105 12.15 6.38 4.23
C MET A 105 12.44 7.46 3.19
N ARG A 106 13.29 8.44 3.52
CA ARG A 106 13.69 9.46 2.55
C ARG A 106 14.49 8.84 1.39
N GLU A 107 15.39 7.91 1.69
CA GLU A 107 16.14 7.20 0.66
C GLU A 107 15.24 6.37 -0.23
N LEU A 108 14.27 5.68 0.36
CA LEU A 108 13.27 4.93 -0.39
C LEU A 108 12.47 5.83 -1.34
N TRP A 109 12.03 6.99 -0.83
CA TRP A 109 11.27 7.93 -1.65
C TRP A 109 12.10 8.43 -2.84
N GLU A 110 13.37 8.71 -2.64
CA GLU A 110 14.27 9.09 -3.72
C GLU A 110 14.41 8.00 -4.78
N GLU A 111 14.52 6.74 -4.35
CA GLU A 111 14.59 5.61 -5.28
C GLU A 111 13.29 5.46 -6.09
N ILE A 112 12.16 5.65 -5.43
CA ILE A 112 10.85 5.61 -6.10
C ILE A 112 10.75 6.73 -7.14
N CYS A 113 11.15 7.94 -6.78
CA CYS A 113 11.13 9.08 -7.70
C CYS A 113 12.04 8.88 -8.91
N ALA A 114 13.10 8.10 -8.76
CA ALA A 114 14.04 7.82 -9.84
C ALA A 114 13.62 6.64 -10.72
N CYS A 115 12.55 5.95 -10.37
CA CYS A 115 12.08 4.78 -11.12
C CYS A 115 11.57 5.18 -12.51
N PRO A 116 12.05 4.53 -13.60
CA PRO A 116 11.64 4.91 -14.95
C PRO A 116 10.15 4.79 -15.24
N GLU A 117 9.46 3.85 -14.58
CA GLU A 117 8.05 3.62 -14.77
C GLU A 117 7.17 4.69 -14.11
N VAL A 118 7.75 5.47 -13.19
CA VAL A 118 7.05 6.55 -12.50
C VAL A 118 7.12 7.82 -13.36
N THR A 119 5.95 8.38 -13.66
CA THR A 119 5.88 9.54 -14.54
C THR A 119 5.82 10.85 -13.75
N VAL A 120 5.01 10.90 -12.71
CA VAL A 120 4.83 12.09 -11.88
C VAL A 120 4.91 11.70 -10.42
N THR A 121 5.64 12.50 -9.64
CA THR A 121 5.68 12.36 -8.19
C THR A 121 5.29 13.69 -7.55
N LEU A 122 4.52 13.62 -6.46
CA LEU A 122 4.15 14.79 -5.67
C LEU A 122 4.63 14.59 -4.26
N ASP A 123 5.46 15.50 -3.78
CA ASP A 123 5.98 15.49 -2.42
C ASP A 123 5.17 16.49 -1.60
N LEU A 124 4.29 15.99 -0.74
CA LEU A 124 3.45 16.80 0.15
C LEU A 124 3.98 16.76 1.58
N TYR A 125 5.28 16.65 1.73
CA TYR A 125 6.04 16.59 2.97
C TYR A 125 5.82 15.26 3.72
N SER A 126 4.66 15.03 4.33
CA SER A 126 4.38 13.78 5.04
C SER A 126 3.84 12.68 4.13
N LEU A 127 3.32 13.05 2.98
CA LEU A 127 2.79 12.11 1.99
C LEU A 127 3.50 12.26 0.66
N GLY A 128 3.73 11.14 0.00
CA GLY A 128 4.20 11.12 -1.37
C GLY A 128 3.17 10.47 -2.27
N ILE A 129 2.93 11.04 -3.43
CA ILE A 129 1.98 10.52 -4.41
C ILE A 129 2.74 10.18 -5.67
N VAL A 130 2.45 9.01 -6.24
CA VAL A 130 3.11 8.49 -7.44
C VAL A 130 2.07 8.17 -8.50
N LEU A 131 2.31 8.65 -9.70
CA LEU A 131 1.47 8.40 -10.88
C LEU A 131 2.30 7.71 -11.95
N PHE A 132 1.64 6.88 -12.77
CA PHE A 132 2.28 6.04 -13.78
C PHE A 132 1.89 6.38 -15.20
N ASN A 133 1.23 7.46 -15.38
CA ASN A 133 0.72 7.86 -16.69
C ASN A 133 1.82 8.06 -17.70
#